data_6adf472e1c71041be85a54e113d44a9e
#
_entry.id   6adf472e1c71041be85a54e113d44a9e
#
_cell.length_a   1.000
_cell.length_b   1.000
_cell.length_c   1.000
_cell.angle_alpha   90.00
_cell.angle_beta   90.00
_cell.angle_gamma   90.00
#
_symmetry.space_group_name_H-M   'P 1'
#
loop_
_entity.id
_entity.type
_entity.pdbx_description
1 polymer ?
#
loop_
_entity_poly.entity_id
_entity_poly.type
_entity_poly.pdbx_seq_one_letter_code
_entity_poly.pdbx_strand_id
1 'polypeptide(L)'
;MEIREAQEMCDEWIRTIGKGYFSPLTNMVLLTEEVGELARVMARIYGDQVAKEGDLRKSLAEELADVFWVTVCLANQTGVDLTEAFEAGMEKRRTRDRNRFS
;
A
#
# COMPACT_ATOMS: atom_id res chain seq x y z
N MET A 1 8.09 -3.06 -13.21
CA MET A 1 8.86 -2.79 -11.96
C MET A 1 8.63 -3.90 -10.96
N GLU A 2 9.68 -4.41 -10.39
CA GLU A 2 9.60 -5.41 -9.33
C GLU A 2 9.37 -4.75 -7.97
N ILE A 3 8.86 -5.52 -7.01
CA ILE A 3 8.63 -5.01 -5.65
C ILE A 3 9.94 -4.54 -5.02
N ARG A 4 11.04 -5.27 -5.22
CA ARG A 4 12.36 -4.86 -4.71
C ARG A 4 12.81 -3.52 -5.26
N GLU A 5 12.58 -3.28 -6.54
CA GLU A 5 12.89 -1.99 -7.15
C GLU A 5 12.06 -0.87 -6.52
N ALA A 6 10.79 -1.13 -6.26
CA ALA A 6 9.93 -0.15 -5.58
C ALA A 6 10.47 0.16 -4.18
N GLN A 7 10.89 -0.86 -3.43
CA GLN A 7 11.49 -0.67 -2.10
C GLN A 7 12.78 0.17 -2.19
N GLU A 8 13.64 -0.14 -3.15
CA GLU A 8 14.89 0.61 -3.36
C GLU A 8 14.64 2.05 -3.75
N MET A 9 13.71 2.29 -4.67
CA MET A 9 13.35 3.64 -5.10
C MET A 9 12.78 4.49 -3.97
N CYS A 10 11.91 3.90 -3.17
CA CYS A 10 11.33 4.60 -2.02
C CYS A 10 12.39 4.93 -0.98
N ASP A 11 13.28 3.98 -0.69
CA ASP A 11 14.36 4.20 0.27
C ASP A 11 15.31 5.32 -0.20
N GLU A 12 15.69 5.30 -1.45
CA GLU A 12 16.56 6.35 -2.01
C GLU A 12 15.90 7.72 -1.92
N TRP A 13 14.63 7.83 -2.29
CA TRP A 13 13.90 9.09 -2.22
C TRP A 13 13.84 9.61 -0.78
N ILE A 14 13.49 8.73 0.17
CA ILE A 14 13.38 9.10 1.58
C ILE A 14 14.72 9.59 2.13
N ARG A 15 15.81 8.90 1.80
CA ARG A 15 17.13 9.24 2.32
C ARG A 15 17.72 10.49 1.70
N THR A 16 17.34 10.81 0.47
CA THR A 16 17.89 11.98 -0.24
C THR A 16 16.94 13.17 -0.15
N ILE A 17 15.80 13.11 -0.82
CA ILE A 17 14.86 14.24 -0.90
C ILE A 17 14.04 14.36 0.38
N GLY A 18 13.59 13.25 0.95
CA GLY A 18 12.75 13.22 2.13
C GLY A 18 13.48 13.42 3.45
N LYS A 19 14.81 13.38 3.44
CA LYS A 19 15.69 13.61 4.60
C LYS A 19 15.48 12.63 5.76
N GLY A 20 15.05 11.42 5.48
CA GLY A 20 14.92 10.35 6.45
C GLY A 20 13.49 9.91 6.70
N TYR A 21 13.36 8.74 7.31
CA TYR A 21 12.06 8.18 7.64
C TYR A 21 11.49 8.82 8.90
N PHE A 22 10.18 8.98 8.96
CA PHE A 22 9.49 9.18 10.23
C PHE A 22 9.61 7.90 11.07
N SER A 23 9.28 7.98 12.36
CA SER A 23 9.28 6.77 13.19
C SER A 23 8.29 5.73 12.63
N PRO A 24 8.53 4.43 12.86
CA PRO A 24 7.59 3.40 12.41
C PRO A 24 6.16 3.60 12.91
N LEU A 25 5.98 4.07 14.15
CA LEU A 25 4.65 4.35 14.68
C LEU A 25 3.98 5.51 13.94
N THR A 26 4.73 6.56 13.62
CA THR A 26 4.19 7.67 12.82
C THR A 26 3.77 7.19 11.44
N ASN A 27 4.60 6.37 10.79
CA ASN A 27 4.25 5.82 9.49
C ASN A 27 3.04 4.88 9.57
N MET A 28 2.86 4.16 10.67
CA MET A 28 1.66 3.35 10.86
C MET A 28 0.41 4.22 10.95
N VAL A 29 0.48 5.35 11.65
CA VAL A 29 -0.63 6.32 11.70
C VAL A 29 -0.92 6.87 10.30
N LEU A 30 0.12 7.23 9.55
CA LEU A 30 -0.03 7.72 8.17
C LEU A 30 -0.68 6.66 7.28
N LEU A 31 -0.32 5.39 7.43
CA LEU A 31 -0.96 4.32 6.69
C LEU A 31 -2.46 4.26 6.99
N THR A 32 -2.84 4.39 8.26
CA THR A 32 -4.25 4.41 8.67
C THR A 32 -4.98 5.59 8.03
N GLU A 33 -4.35 6.76 7.97
CA GLU A 33 -4.92 7.94 7.32
C GLU A 33 -5.12 7.71 5.82
N GLU A 34 -4.12 7.13 5.14
CA GLU A 34 -4.22 6.84 3.71
C GLU A 34 -5.30 5.79 3.41
N VAL A 35 -5.45 4.78 4.27
CA VAL A 35 -6.53 3.80 4.14
C VAL A 35 -7.90 4.49 4.31
N GLY A 36 -8.00 5.44 5.24
CA GLY A 36 -9.21 6.23 5.42
C GLY A 36 -9.55 7.06 4.18
N GLU A 37 -8.55 7.70 3.57
CA GLU A 37 -8.73 8.45 2.33
C GLU A 37 -9.18 7.53 1.18
N LEU A 38 -8.57 6.36 1.08
CA LEU A 38 -8.96 5.35 0.10
C LEU A 38 -10.42 4.91 0.31
N ALA A 39 -10.80 4.65 1.56
CA ALA A 39 -12.18 4.26 1.91
C ALA A 39 -13.18 5.33 1.50
N ARG A 40 -12.84 6.60 1.72
CA ARG A 40 -13.70 7.72 1.34
C ARG A 40 -13.89 7.80 -0.19
N VAL A 41 -12.82 7.64 -0.96
CA VAL A 41 -12.90 7.64 -2.41
C VAL A 41 -13.73 6.47 -2.91
N MET A 42 -13.51 5.27 -2.36
CA MET A 42 -14.30 4.08 -2.70
C MET A 42 -15.79 4.26 -2.43
N ALA A 43 -16.12 4.86 -1.28
CA ALA A 43 -17.52 5.13 -0.92
C ALA A 43 -18.19 6.09 -1.90
N ARG A 44 -17.44 7.06 -2.43
CA ARG A 44 -17.96 8.03 -3.41
C ARG A 44 -18.14 7.42 -4.79
N ILE A 45 -17.26 6.51 -5.21
CA ILE A 45 -17.36 5.86 -6.52
C ILE A 45 -18.45 4.79 -6.51
N TYR A 46 -18.49 3.95 -5.50
CA TYR A 46 -19.32 2.73 -5.44
C TYR A 46 -20.44 2.78 -4.42
N GLY A 47 -20.52 3.87 -3.63
CA GLY A 47 -21.55 4.05 -2.63
C GLY A 47 -22.72 4.89 -3.15
N ASP A 48 -23.55 5.36 -2.20
CA ASP A 48 -24.76 6.12 -2.51
C ASP A 48 -24.51 7.60 -2.77
N GLN A 49 -23.27 8.08 -2.63
CA GLN A 49 -22.94 9.48 -2.85
C GLN A 49 -22.69 9.76 -4.33
N VAL A 50 -23.27 10.85 -4.83
CA VAL A 50 -23.10 11.27 -6.20
C VAL A 50 -21.80 12.05 -6.36
N ALA A 51 -20.95 11.61 -7.31
CA ALA A 51 -19.73 12.30 -7.65
C ALA A 51 -19.40 12.09 -9.13
N LYS A 52 -18.56 12.98 -9.69
CA LYS A 52 -18.13 12.87 -11.09
C LYS A 52 -17.15 11.71 -11.22
N GLU A 53 -17.54 10.72 -12.00
CA GLU A 53 -16.83 9.44 -12.12
C GLU A 53 -15.37 9.58 -12.58
N GLY A 54 -15.07 10.44 -13.53
CA GLY A 54 -13.71 10.60 -14.08
C GLY A 54 -12.69 11.08 -13.07
N ASP A 55 -13.05 12.09 -12.28
CA ASP A 55 -12.15 12.68 -11.28
C ASP A 55 -11.86 11.71 -10.13
N LEU A 56 -12.85 10.88 -9.77
CA LEU A 56 -12.71 9.94 -8.68
C LEU A 56 -11.86 8.72 -9.04
N ARG A 57 -11.83 8.30 -10.29
CA ARG A 57 -10.97 7.18 -10.70
C ARG A 57 -9.49 7.55 -10.63
N LYS A 58 -9.15 8.79 -10.98
CA LYS A 58 -7.79 9.29 -10.79
C LYS A 58 -7.42 9.33 -9.31
N SER A 59 -8.33 9.81 -8.47
CA SER A 59 -8.13 9.85 -7.02
C SER A 59 -7.99 8.45 -6.45
N LEU A 60 -8.73 7.47 -6.95
CA LEU A 60 -8.61 6.07 -6.52
C LEU A 60 -7.20 5.53 -6.78
N ALA A 61 -6.67 5.76 -7.98
CA ALA A 61 -5.33 5.32 -8.33
C ALA A 61 -4.28 5.96 -7.42
N GLU A 62 -4.41 7.27 -7.17
CA GLU A 62 -3.51 8.00 -6.29
C GLU A 62 -3.56 7.46 -4.85
N GLU A 63 -4.76 7.21 -4.32
CA GLU A 63 -4.91 6.71 -2.96
C GLU A 63 -4.38 5.28 -2.80
N LEU A 64 -4.59 4.42 -3.79
CA LEU A 64 -4.00 3.08 -3.79
C LEU A 64 -2.48 3.15 -3.81
N ALA A 65 -1.92 4.04 -4.62
CA ALA A 65 -0.48 4.24 -4.68
C ALA A 65 0.07 4.78 -3.35
N ASP A 66 -0.67 5.69 -2.70
CA ASP A 66 -0.25 6.27 -1.41
C ASP A 66 -0.24 5.21 -0.31
N VAL A 67 -1.24 4.32 -0.28
CA VAL A 67 -1.27 3.19 0.66
C VAL A 67 -0.06 2.29 0.43
N PHE A 68 0.23 1.99 -0.82
CA PHE A 68 1.39 1.18 -1.19
C PHE A 68 2.70 1.86 -0.77
N TRP A 69 2.83 3.16 -1.01
CA TRP A 69 4.01 3.94 -0.62
C TRP A 69 4.31 3.81 0.87
N VAL A 70 3.32 4.03 1.72
CA VAL A 70 3.54 3.96 3.17
C VAL A 70 3.84 2.53 3.60
N THR A 71 3.19 1.55 2.98
CA THR A 71 3.47 0.13 3.24
C THR A 71 4.93 -0.21 2.92
N VAL A 72 5.44 0.28 1.79
CA VAL A 72 6.83 0.09 1.40
C VAL A 72 7.78 0.77 2.40
N CYS A 73 7.45 1.98 2.83
CA CYS A 73 8.26 2.68 3.83
C CYS A 73 8.36 1.89 5.14
N LEU A 74 7.24 1.33 5.61
CA LEU A 74 7.23 0.49 6.80
C LEU A 74 8.06 -0.77 6.63
N ALA A 75 7.97 -1.42 5.47
CA ALA A 75 8.78 -2.59 5.18
C ALA A 75 10.27 -2.25 5.21
N ASN A 76 10.66 -1.16 4.57
CA ASN A 76 12.06 -0.71 4.55
C ASN A 76 12.58 -0.43 5.96
N GLN A 77 11.79 0.25 6.80
CA GLN A 77 12.19 0.59 8.16
C GLN A 77 12.36 -0.61 9.06
N THR A 78 11.59 -1.66 8.82
CA THR A 78 11.58 -2.85 9.68
C THR A 78 12.37 -4.01 9.10
N GLY A 79 13.05 -3.81 7.97
CA GLY A 79 13.88 -4.83 7.34
C GLY A 79 13.09 -5.96 6.68
N VAL A 80 11.86 -5.69 6.27
CA VAL A 80 11.02 -6.68 5.60
C VAL A 80 11.22 -6.62 4.09
N ASP A 81 11.54 -7.76 3.49
CA ASP A 81 11.55 -7.93 2.03
C ASP A 81 10.11 -8.28 1.60
N LEU A 82 9.45 -7.35 0.95
CA LEU A 82 8.05 -7.53 0.53
C LEU A 82 7.88 -8.59 -0.55
N THR A 83 8.90 -8.83 -1.38
CA THR A 83 8.86 -9.90 -2.36
C THR A 83 8.74 -11.24 -1.66
N GLU A 84 9.62 -11.50 -0.69
CA GLU A 84 9.59 -12.75 0.09
C GLU A 84 8.30 -12.87 0.90
N ALA A 85 7.89 -11.79 1.55
CA ALA A 85 6.66 -11.80 2.35
C ALA A 85 5.43 -12.10 1.49
N PHE A 86 5.36 -11.49 0.31
CA PHE A 86 4.25 -11.70 -0.61
C PHE A 86 4.23 -13.14 -1.13
N GLU A 87 5.39 -13.66 -1.53
CA GLU A 87 5.50 -15.03 -2.02
C GLU A 87 5.09 -16.04 -0.94
N ALA A 88 5.55 -15.84 0.29
CA ALA A 88 5.16 -16.69 1.42
C ALA A 88 3.65 -16.63 1.67
N GLY A 89 3.07 -15.43 1.58
CA GLY A 89 1.63 -15.25 1.72
C GLY A 89 0.83 -15.96 0.63
N MET A 90 1.32 -15.92 -0.60
CA MET A 90 0.69 -16.63 -1.71
C MET A 90 0.74 -18.13 -1.52
N GLU A 91 1.86 -18.67 -1.05
CA GLU A 91 1.99 -20.10 -0.78
C GLU A 91 1.03 -20.56 0.31
N LYS A 92 0.88 -19.78 1.38
CA LYS A 92 -0.12 -20.06 2.41
C LYS A 92 -1.53 -20.11 1.84
N ARG A 93 -1.87 -19.15 0.99
CA ARG A 93 -3.19 -19.09 0.37
C ARG A 93 -3.44 -20.29 -0.54
N ARG A 94 -2.47 -20.66 -1.35
CA ARG A 94 -2.59 -21.84 -2.23
C ARG A 94 -2.83 -23.11 -1.43
N THR A 95 -2.08 -23.33 -0.37
CA THR A 95 -2.19 -24.52 0.46
C THR A 95 -3.52 -24.57 1.21
N ARG A 96 -3.89 -23.47 1.87
CA ARG A 96 -5.13 -23.38 2.65
C ARG A 96 -6.36 -23.46 1.76
N ASP A 97 -6.39 -22.70 0.68
CA ASP A 97 -7.58 -22.53 -0.14
C ASP A 97 -7.79 -23.69 -1.12
N ARG A 98 -6.73 -24.41 -1.47
CA ARG A 98 -6.84 -25.62 -2.26
C ARG A 98 -7.74 -26.65 -1.57
N ASN A 99 -7.58 -26.83 -0.27
CA ASN A 99 -8.40 -27.74 0.52
C ASN A 99 -9.80 -27.18 0.81
N ARG A 100 -9.91 -25.84 0.83
CA ARG A 100 -11.14 -25.15 1.19
C ARG A 100 -12.14 -25.11 0.05
N PHE A 101 -11.68 -24.98 -1.19
CA PHE A 101 -12.53 -24.77 -2.36
C PHE A 101 -12.52 -25.92 -3.35
N SER A 102 -11.81 -27.01 -3.06
CA SER A 102 -11.78 -28.20 -3.93
C SER A 102 -12.94 -29.15 -3.68
#